data_8efa1e522f86c6ca03af320548d8f838
#
_entry.id   8efa1e522f86c6ca03af320548d8f838
#
_cell.length_a   1.000
_cell.length_b   1.000
_cell.length_c   1.000
_cell.angle_alpha   90.00
_cell.angle_beta   90.00
_cell.angle_gamma   90.00
#
_symmetry.space_group_name_H-M   'P 1'
#
loop_
_entity.id
_entity.type
_entity.pdbx_description
1 polymer ?
#
loop_
_entity_poly.entity_id
_entity_poly.type
_entity_poly.pdbx_seq_one_letter_code
_entity_poly.pdbx_strand_id
1 'polypeptide(L)'
;MKTLVMGGTQFNGLALVRELAKHGHAVSVLNRGKTPVELPLGVARLTADRTDGAALRAALANHDWDVVYDVTAYRPEDVHLMAELLRGRVGHYVFVSSTVIYAPSDRLPISEDFPVDRSPQQNEYGRLKIECEDFLVREQRERGFPATTVPLSMVFGPNNILPDREQRMFARLLAGRPILIPGDGSTLAQVGHVEDQARALRMLAQNPRTFGRRYNLTGAHYFSAEGYVDTFAAVVGVAPNKVFIPAGLMDDLYAGRVLLARAAVNAKVDIRSKERAGEIIQQRFLLTMLVQRIAPHLHHWNKSVVFGVDRLREDAGWKPEFSFPAAVEHTYAWFRSQGLHESLKCDWSWEDQVLALARDYKH
;
A
#
# COMPACT_ATOMS: atom_id res chain seq x y z
N MET A 1 4.43 25.27 7.52
CA MET A 1 3.07 25.17 6.97
C MET A 1 2.16 24.53 8.00
N LYS A 2 0.90 24.95 8.04
CA LYS A 2 -0.14 24.34 8.87
C LYS A 2 -0.75 23.16 8.13
N THR A 3 -0.53 21.95 8.62
CA THR A 3 -0.87 20.72 7.92
C THR A 3 -1.84 19.84 8.70
N LEU A 4 -2.78 19.23 8.02
CA LEU A 4 -3.69 18.22 8.56
C LEU A 4 -3.41 16.86 7.92
N VAL A 5 -3.27 15.81 8.73
CA VAL A 5 -3.21 14.44 8.28
C VAL A 5 -4.48 13.71 8.74
N MET A 6 -5.35 13.36 7.79
CA MET A 6 -6.49 12.49 8.04
C MET A 6 -6.01 11.04 8.23
N GLY A 7 -6.04 10.56 9.48
CA GLY A 7 -5.34 9.34 9.90
C GLY A 7 -4.13 9.68 10.78
N GLY A 8 -2.91 9.37 10.33
CA GLY A 8 -1.67 9.83 10.98
C GLY A 8 -1.20 9.03 12.19
N THR A 9 -1.89 7.96 12.58
CA THR A 9 -1.55 7.19 13.80
C THR A 9 -1.01 5.79 13.52
N GLN A 10 -0.96 5.39 12.26
CA GLN A 10 -0.45 4.08 11.85
C GLN A 10 0.32 4.20 10.53
N PHE A 11 1.32 3.38 10.35
CA PHE A 11 2.10 3.13 9.14
C PHE A 11 2.33 4.37 8.26
N ASN A 12 1.76 4.43 7.04
CA ASN A 12 1.96 5.54 6.10
C ASN A 12 1.63 6.91 6.70
N GLY A 13 0.51 7.00 7.40
CA GLY A 13 0.11 8.24 8.05
C GLY A 13 1.06 8.66 9.17
N LEU A 14 1.54 7.71 9.97
CA LEU A 14 2.50 7.98 11.04
C LEU A 14 3.87 8.41 10.49
N ALA A 15 4.34 7.76 9.44
CA ALA A 15 5.57 8.15 8.75
C ALA A 15 5.47 9.58 8.20
N LEU A 16 4.34 9.93 7.58
CA LEU A 16 4.09 11.27 7.09
C LEU A 16 4.06 12.31 8.23
N VAL A 17 3.39 12.02 9.33
CA VAL A 17 3.36 12.92 10.51
C VAL A 17 4.77 13.17 11.03
N ARG A 18 5.59 12.13 11.15
CA ARG A 18 6.99 12.25 11.58
C ARG A 18 7.82 13.08 10.62
N GLU A 19 7.67 12.84 9.31
CA GLU A 19 8.36 13.58 8.26
C GLU A 19 8.00 15.08 8.27
N LEU A 20 6.71 15.40 8.38
CA LEU A 20 6.23 16.77 8.44
C LEU A 20 6.73 17.50 9.71
N ALA A 21 6.65 16.84 10.87
CA ALA A 21 7.12 17.41 12.14
C ALA A 21 8.64 17.65 12.11
N LYS A 22 9.42 16.71 11.57
CA LYS A 22 10.88 16.82 11.39
C LYS A 22 11.26 18.06 10.56
N HIS A 23 10.39 18.46 9.60
CA HIS A 23 10.61 19.62 8.75
C HIS A 23 9.90 20.90 9.23
N GLY A 24 9.54 20.95 10.52
CA GLY A 24 9.02 22.17 11.16
C GLY A 24 7.60 22.56 10.75
N HIS A 25 6.79 21.63 10.25
CA HIS A 25 5.38 21.90 9.97
C HIS A 25 4.57 21.92 11.27
N ALA A 26 3.58 22.78 11.37
CA ALA A 26 2.55 22.72 12.41
C ALA A 26 1.54 21.63 12.05
N VAL A 27 1.75 20.42 12.59
CA VAL A 27 1.01 19.22 12.20
C VAL A 27 -0.18 19.00 13.14
N SER A 28 -1.33 18.73 12.54
CA SER A 28 -2.49 18.17 13.26
C SER A 28 -2.85 16.82 12.64
N VAL A 29 -3.28 15.88 13.46
CA VAL A 29 -3.86 14.60 13.01
C VAL A 29 -5.35 14.59 13.35
N LEU A 30 -6.17 14.06 12.42
CA LEU A 30 -7.58 13.82 12.68
C LEU A 30 -7.89 12.33 12.55
N ASN A 31 -8.41 11.75 13.62
CA ASN A 31 -8.79 10.33 13.68
C ASN A 31 -9.79 10.08 14.84
N ARG A 32 -10.22 8.84 15.00
CA ARG A 32 -11.19 8.44 16.04
C ARG A 32 -10.63 8.36 17.47
N GLY A 33 -9.34 8.64 17.67
CA GLY A 33 -8.69 8.56 18.99
C GLY A 33 -8.49 7.15 19.56
N LYS A 34 -8.76 6.09 18.79
CA LYS A 34 -8.77 4.69 19.28
C LYS A 34 -7.41 3.99 19.25
N THR A 35 -6.46 4.49 18.47
CA THR A 35 -5.14 3.86 18.29
C THR A 35 -4.15 4.52 19.25
N PRO A 36 -3.61 3.77 20.24
CA PRO A 36 -2.53 4.26 21.07
C PRO A 36 -1.27 4.43 20.22
N VAL A 37 -0.72 5.63 20.20
CA VAL A 37 0.52 5.96 19.48
C VAL A 37 1.18 7.20 20.11
N GLU A 38 2.49 7.15 20.20
CA GLU A 38 3.30 8.31 20.52
C GLU A 38 3.53 9.12 19.24
N LEU A 39 3.03 10.36 19.25
CA LEU A 39 3.24 11.32 18.17
C LEU A 39 4.40 12.25 18.51
N PRO A 40 5.09 12.82 17.51
CA PRO A 40 6.11 13.83 17.74
C PRO A 40 5.59 15.00 18.59
N LEU A 41 6.48 15.59 19.38
CA LEU A 41 6.15 16.73 20.22
C LEU A 41 5.56 17.88 19.39
N GLY A 42 4.49 18.48 19.88
CA GLY A 42 3.81 19.60 19.22
C GLY A 42 2.78 19.19 18.15
N VAL A 43 2.60 17.90 17.87
CA VAL A 43 1.53 17.44 16.97
C VAL A 43 0.18 17.53 17.69
N ALA A 44 -0.74 18.31 17.14
CA ALA A 44 -2.09 18.45 17.66
C ALA A 44 -2.98 17.27 17.28
N ARG A 45 -3.94 16.92 18.17
CA ARG A 45 -4.93 15.85 17.91
C ARG A 45 -6.32 16.44 17.78
N LEU A 46 -6.98 16.20 16.66
CA LEU A 46 -8.40 16.43 16.46
C LEU A 46 -9.09 15.05 16.46
N THR A 47 -10.20 14.94 17.17
CA THR A 47 -10.92 13.68 17.30
C THR A 47 -12.27 13.78 16.63
N ALA A 48 -12.47 12.99 15.58
CA ALA A 48 -13.75 12.78 14.91
C ALA A 48 -13.75 11.46 14.16
N ASP A 49 -14.93 10.85 14.01
CA ASP A 49 -15.12 9.80 13.01
C ASP A 49 -15.39 10.46 11.65
N ARG A 50 -14.62 10.11 10.62
CA ARG A 50 -14.78 10.70 9.29
C ARG A 50 -16.13 10.40 8.64
N THR A 51 -16.82 9.34 9.11
CA THR A 51 -18.16 8.96 8.64
C THR A 51 -19.28 9.72 9.35
N ASP A 52 -18.96 10.43 10.43
CA ASP A 52 -19.87 11.36 11.10
C ASP A 52 -19.62 12.78 10.59
N GLY A 53 -20.45 13.20 9.63
CA GLY A 53 -20.32 14.52 9.01
C GLY A 53 -20.48 15.68 9.98
N ALA A 54 -21.28 15.56 11.04
CA ALA A 54 -21.46 16.61 12.03
C ALA A 54 -20.22 16.73 12.92
N ALA A 55 -19.68 15.61 13.41
CA ALA A 55 -18.45 15.60 14.21
C ALA A 55 -17.26 16.12 13.40
N LEU A 56 -17.15 15.72 12.11
CA LEU A 56 -16.09 16.17 11.23
C LEU A 56 -16.17 17.68 10.95
N ARG A 57 -17.37 18.19 10.68
CA ARG A 57 -17.63 19.63 10.51
C ARG A 57 -17.23 20.43 11.75
N ALA A 58 -17.62 19.97 12.94
CA ALA A 58 -17.26 20.60 14.20
C ALA A 58 -15.75 20.61 14.44
N ALA A 59 -15.07 19.47 14.20
CA ALA A 59 -13.62 19.35 14.36
C ALA A 59 -12.81 20.25 13.41
N LEU A 60 -13.35 20.58 12.22
CA LEU A 60 -12.68 21.39 11.20
C LEU A 60 -13.16 22.85 11.17
N ALA A 61 -14.21 23.23 11.95
CA ALA A 61 -14.94 24.50 11.81
C ALA A 61 -14.05 25.77 11.84
N ASN A 62 -13.06 25.79 12.72
CA ASN A 62 -12.23 26.99 13.00
C ASN A 62 -10.79 26.85 12.48
N HIS A 63 -10.59 26.03 11.44
CA HIS A 63 -9.25 25.74 10.96
C HIS A 63 -9.15 25.92 9.45
N ASP A 64 -8.19 26.73 9.02
CA ASP A 64 -7.71 26.77 7.64
C ASP A 64 -6.37 26.02 7.57
N TRP A 65 -6.12 25.38 6.45
CA TRP A 65 -4.95 24.52 6.27
C TRP A 65 -4.16 24.93 5.04
N ASP A 66 -2.84 24.99 5.18
CA ASP A 66 -1.99 25.09 4.00
C ASP A 66 -2.08 23.80 3.17
N VAL A 67 -2.02 22.64 3.86
CA VAL A 67 -2.11 21.33 3.21
C VAL A 67 -2.94 20.36 4.04
N VAL A 68 -3.80 19.61 3.37
CA VAL A 68 -4.50 18.45 3.95
C VAL A 68 -4.07 17.19 3.22
N TYR A 69 -3.55 16.21 3.96
CA TYR A 69 -3.21 14.88 3.44
C TYR A 69 -4.29 13.89 3.86
N ASP A 70 -5.01 13.33 2.90
CA ASP A 70 -6.04 12.33 3.18
C ASP A 70 -5.52 10.92 2.87
N VAL A 71 -5.06 10.22 3.91
CA VAL A 71 -4.54 8.85 3.83
C VAL A 71 -5.59 7.80 4.20
N THR A 72 -6.81 8.21 4.52
CA THR A 72 -7.88 7.33 5.01
C THR A 72 -9.19 7.39 4.24
N ALA A 73 -9.29 8.14 3.16
CA ALA A 73 -10.47 8.12 2.31
C ALA A 73 -10.50 6.85 1.45
N TYR A 74 -11.59 6.11 1.55
CA TYR A 74 -11.81 4.87 0.82
C TYR A 74 -13.04 4.93 -0.10
N ARG A 75 -13.95 5.87 0.14
CA ARG A 75 -15.22 6.00 -0.57
C ARG A 75 -15.38 7.41 -1.15
N PRO A 76 -16.14 7.58 -2.25
CA PRO A 76 -16.41 8.90 -2.81
C PRO A 76 -17.00 9.88 -1.80
N GLU A 77 -17.89 9.42 -0.90
CA GLU A 77 -18.49 10.26 0.14
C GLU A 77 -17.45 10.89 1.06
N ASP A 78 -16.34 10.17 1.30
CA ASP A 78 -15.24 10.65 2.13
C ASP A 78 -14.60 11.90 1.53
N VAL A 79 -14.30 11.89 0.23
CA VAL A 79 -13.67 13.03 -0.47
C VAL A 79 -14.67 14.14 -0.80
N HIS A 80 -15.94 13.81 -1.03
CA HIS A 80 -17.02 14.77 -1.23
C HIS A 80 -17.17 15.66 0.00
N LEU A 81 -17.32 15.06 1.17
CA LEU A 81 -17.47 15.77 2.43
C LEU A 81 -16.25 16.64 2.73
N MET A 82 -15.03 16.12 2.51
CA MET A 82 -13.81 16.90 2.72
C MET A 82 -13.72 18.09 1.75
N ALA A 83 -14.06 17.93 0.48
CA ALA A 83 -14.07 19.02 -0.48
C ALA A 83 -15.12 20.10 -0.11
N GLU A 84 -16.30 19.69 0.36
CA GLU A 84 -17.32 20.62 0.86
C GLU A 84 -16.80 21.45 2.05
N LEU A 85 -16.21 20.78 3.05
CA LEU A 85 -15.76 21.41 4.28
C LEU A 85 -14.52 22.29 4.11
N LEU A 86 -13.67 21.98 3.13
CA LEU A 86 -12.38 22.64 2.94
C LEU A 86 -12.34 23.65 1.79
N ARG A 87 -13.42 23.78 1.03
CA ARG A 87 -13.46 24.73 -0.11
C ARG A 87 -13.20 26.15 0.38
N GLY A 88 -12.19 26.81 -0.21
CA GLY A 88 -11.74 28.14 0.21
C GLY A 88 -10.94 28.17 1.51
N ARG A 89 -10.69 27.00 2.12
CA ARG A 89 -10.04 26.86 3.43
C ARG A 89 -8.82 25.93 3.41
N VAL A 90 -8.45 25.42 2.25
CA VAL A 90 -7.26 24.60 2.05
C VAL A 90 -6.44 25.11 0.87
N GLY A 91 -5.14 25.21 1.04
CA GLY A 91 -4.20 25.57 -0.02
C GLY A 91 -3.85 24.39 -0.92
N HIS A 92 -3.86 23.17 -0.40
CA HIS A 92 -3.62 21.95 -1.18
C HIS A 92 -4.24 20.71 -0.49
N TYR A 93 -5.00 19.92 -1.23
CA TYR A 93 -5.56 18.65 -0.79
C TYR A 93 -4.87 17.48 -1.49
N VAL A 94 -4.09 16.69 -0.76
CA VAL A 94 -3.35 15.54 -1.28
C VAL A 94 -4.08 14.26 -0.91
N PHE A 95 -4.67 13.61 -1.90
CA PHE A 95 -5.41 12.36 -1.74
C PHE A 95 -4.52 11.15 -2.01
N VAL A 96 -4.39 10.28 -1.02
CA VAL A 96 -3.67 9.01 -1.17
C VAL A 96 -4.59 7.99 -1.82
N SER A 97 -4.31 7.68 -3.08
CA SER A 97 -4.97 6.66 -3.89
C SER A 97 -4.18 5.34 -3.86
N SER A 98 -4.40 4.48 -4.84
CA SER A 98 -3.72 3.19 -4.96
C SER A 98 -3.47 2.82 -6.41
N THR A 99 -2.33 2.23 -6.71
CA THR A 99 -2.02 1.73 -8.06
C THR A 99 -2.93 0.58 -8.54
N VAL A 100 -3.77 0.05 -7.67
CA VAL A 100 -4.83 -0.91 -8.03
C VAL A 100 -5.85 -0.36 -9.03
N ILE A 101 -5.89 0.97 -9.20
CA ILE A 101 -6.77 1.64 -10.16
C ILE A 101 -6.44 1.33 -11.62
N TYR A 102 -5.20 0.97 -11.95
CA TYR A 102 -4.78 0.78 -13.33
C TYR A 102 -5.27 -0.52 -13.94
N ALA A 103 -5.61 -0.45 -15.23
CA ALA A 103 -5.90 -1.64 -16.01
C ALA A 103 -4.66 -2.53 -16.14
N PRO A 104 -4.83 -3.87 -16.21
CA PRO A 104 -3.75 -4.79 -16.51
C PRO A 104 -3.04 -4.42 -17.81
N SER A 105 -1.71 -4.51 -17.84
CA SER A 105 -0.91 -4.18 -19.02
C SER A 105 0.34 -5.02 -19.12
N ASP A 106 0.70 -5.34 -20.37
CA ASP A 106 2.01 -5.89 -20.71
C ASP A 106 3.03 -4.78 -21.09
N ARG A 107 2.59 -3.52 -21.16
CA ARG A 107 3.47 -2.35 -21.34
C ARG A 107 3.90 -1.81 -20.00
N LEU A 108 5.20 -1.79 -19.76
CA LEU A 108 5.80 -1.36 -18.50
C LEU A 108 6.91 -0.33 -18.76
N PRO A 109 7.16 0.59 -17.83
CA PRO A 109 6.41 0.84 -16.59
C PRO A 109 5.04 1.48 -16.84
N ILE A 110 4.08 1.25 -15.94
CA ILE A 110 2.77 1.91 -15.96
C ILE A 110 2.95 3.37 -15.52
N SER A 111 2.64 4.31 -16.42
CA SER A 111 2.67 5.75 -16.12
C SER A 111 1.31 6.25 -15.62
N GLU A 112 1.27 7.50 -15.15
CA GLU A 112 0.06 8.13 -14.64
C GLU A 112 -1.02 8.37 -15.72
N ASP A 113 -0.63 8.38 -17.00
CA ASP A 113 -1.57 8.54 -18.13
C ASP A 113 -2.15 7.20 -18.60
N PHE A 114 -1.72 6.11 -17.96
CA PHE A 114 -2.22 4.78 -18.29
C PHE A 114 -3.72 4.67 -17.95
N PRO A 115 -4.52 3.92 -18.74
CA PRO A 115 -5.94 3.73 -18.46
C PRO A 115 -6.19 3.14 -17.07
N VAL A 116 -7.19 3.67 -16.37
CA VAL A 116 -7.72 3.03 -15.16
C VAL A 116 -8.67 1.89 -15.54
N ASP A 117 -8.74 0.87 -14.70
CA ASP A 117 -9.60 -0.28 -14.93
C ASP A 117 -11.06 0.02 -14.52
N ARG A 118 -11.91 0.21 -15.51
CA ARG A 118 -13.36 0.38 -15.32
C ARG A 118 -14.16 -0.86 -15.69
N SER A 119 -13.48 -1.99 -15.86
CA SER A 119 -14.12 -3.26 -16.21
C SER A 119 -14.91 -3.84 -15.03
N PRO A 120 -15.87 -4.74 -15.29
CA PRO A 120 -16.57 -5.48 -14.23
C PRO A 120 -15.66 -6.34 -13.35
N GLN A 121 -14.43 -6.63 -13.81
CA GLN A 121 -13.43 -7.41 -13.09
C GLN A 121 -12.68 -6.58 -12.04
N GLN A 122 -12.75 -5.24 -12.11
CA GLN A 122 -12.16 -4.38 -11.08
C GLN A 122 -12.80 -4.65 -9.72
N ASN A 123 -11.97 -4.82 -8.69
CA ASN A 123 -12.49 -4.99 -7.34
C ASN A 123 -13.13 -3.70 -6.79
N GLU A 124 -13.93 -3.85 -5.76
CA GLU A 124 -14.63 -2.73 -5.13
C GLU A 124 -13.70 -1.63 -4.67
N TYR A 125 -12.58 -1.99 -4.03
CA TYR A 125 -11.60 -1.01 -3.54
C TYR A 125 -11.01 -0.16 -4.67
N GLY A 126 -10.59 -0.80 -5.78
CA GLY A 126 -10.07 -0.09 -6.95
C GLY A 126 -11.12 0.81 -7.60
N ARG A 127 -12.36 0.33 -7.77
CA ARG A 127 -13.47 1.11 -8.30
C ARG A 127 -13.74 2.35 -7.46
N LEU A 128 -13.83 2.21 -6.13
CA LEU A 128 -14.09 3.33 -5.22
C LEU A 128 -12.95 4.36 -5.24
N LYS A 129 -11.69 3.90 -5.34
CA LYS A 129 -10.54 4.82 -5.50
C LYS A 129 -10.60 5.60 -6.82
N ILE A 130 -11.00 4.96 -7.93
CA ILE A 130 -11.21 5.64 -9.22
C ILE A 130 -12.29 6.71 -9.10
N GLU A 131 -13.42 6.38 -8.46
CA GLU A 131 -14.51 7.34 -8.25
C GLU A 131 -14.07 8.53 -7.39
N CYS A 132 -13.25 8.33 -6.37
CA CYS A 132 -12.64 9.42 -5.59
C CYS A 132 -11.75 10.31 -6.47
N GLU A 133 -10.88 9.72 -7.30
CA GLU A 133 -10.01 10.49 -8.20
C GLU A 133 -10.82 11.29 -9.23
N ASP A 134 -11.81 10.66 -9.86
CA ASP A 134 -12.69 11.32 -10.84
C ASP A 134 -13.40 12.53 -10.23
N PHE A 135 -13.88 12.41 -9.02
CA PHE A 135 -14.50 13.51 -8.29
C PHE A 135 -13.51 14.64 -8.04
N LEU A 136 -12.32 14.36 -7.52
CA LEU A 136 -11.33 15.39 -7.19
C LEU A 136 -10.81 16.12 -8.44
N VAL A 137 -10.60 15.41 -9.54
CA VAL A 137 -10.22 16.00 -10.82
C VAL A 137 -11.33 16.93 -11.34
N ARG A 138 -12.60 16.54 -11.22
CA ARG A 138 -13.73 17.37 -11.59
C ARG A 138 -13.84 18.61 -10.69
N GLU A 139 -13.72 18.48 -9.38
CA GLU A 139 -13.75 19.60 -8.42
C GLU A 139 -12.63 20.61 -8.70
N GLN A 140 -11.44 20.13 -9.05
CA GLN A 140 -10.34 21.01 -9.43
C GLN A 140 -10.67 21.78 -10.71
N ARG A 141 -11.14 21.08 -11.76
CA ARG A 141 -11.45 21.69 -13.06
C ARG A 141 -12.60 22.70 -12.99
N GLU A 142 -13.68 22.37 -12.27
CA GLU A 142 -14.93 23.14 -12.27
C GLU A 142 -14.98 24.20 -11.18
N ARG A 143 -14.28 23.99 -10.06
CA ARG A 143 -14.38 24.85 -8.87
C ARG A 143 -13.03 25.29 -8.31
N GLY A 144 -11.93 24.92 -8.96
CA GLY A 144 -10.58 25.30 -8.53
C GLY A 144 -10.15 24.64 -7.20
N PHE A 145 -10.80 23.53 -6.77
CA PHE A 145 -10.38 22.84 -5.56
C PHE A 145 -8.98 22.25 -5.74
N PRO A 146 -7.97 22.65 -4.96
CA PRO A 146 -6.56 22.38 -5.24
C PRO A 146 -6.16 20.94 -4.86
N ALA A 147 -6.67 19.95 -5.57
CA ALA A 147 -6.46 18.53 -5.27
C ALA A 147 -5.36 17.91 -6.14
N THR A 148 -4.59 17.01 -5.54
CA THR A 148 -3.65 16.11 -6.21
C THR A 148 -3.93 14.68 -5.77
N THR A 149 -3.89 13.72 -6.70
CA THR A 149 -4.08 12.30 -6.40
C THR A 149 -2.76 11.55 -6.47
N VAL A 150 -2.51 10.69 -5.49
CA VAL A 150 -1.23 9.97 -5.38
C VAL A 150 -1.49 8.47 -5.22
N PRO A 151 -1.54 7.71 -6.33
CA PRO A 151 -1.60 6.25 -6.28
C PRO A 151 -0.32 5.68 -5.67
N LEU A 152 -0.44 5.09 -4.48
CA LEU A 152 0.64 4.34 -3.85
C LEU A 152 0.68 2.90 -4.38
N SER A 153 1.86 2.41 -4.71
CA SER A 153 2.10 0.98 -4.88
C SER A 153 2.09 0.28 -3.52
N MET A 154 2.45 -1.01 -3.48
CA MET A 154 2.68 -1.69 -2.22
C MET A 154 3.74 -0.94 -1.41
N VAL A 155 3.41 -0.65 -0.15
CA VAL A 155 4.30 0.03 0.80
C VAL A 155 4.81 -0.98 1.80
N PHE A 156 6.09 -0.89 2.15
CA PHE A 156 6.68 -1.65 3.24
C PHE A 156 7.59 -0.75 4.10
N GLY A 157 7.97 -1.25 5.25
CA GLY A 157 8.87 -0.50 6.13
C GLY A 157 8.45 -0.53 7.60
N PRO A 158 9.15 0.23 8.45
CA PRO A 158 8.86 0.32 9.87
C PRO A 158 7.40 0.65 10.18
N ASN A 159 6.87 0.05 11.24
CA ASN A 159 5.49 0.22 11.71
C ASN A 159 4.39 -0.28 10.73
N ASN A 160 4.74 -1.15 9.77
CA ASN A 160 3.72 -1.79 8.94
C ASN A 160 2.78 -2.61 9.84
N ILE A 161 1.47 -2.35 9.68
CA ILE A 161 0.41 -3.02 10.44
C ILE A 161 -0.06 -4.34 9.81
N LEU A 162 0.49 -4.70 8.67
CA LEU A 162 0.16 -5.92 7.93
C LEU A 162 1.26 -6.96 8.15
N PRO A 163 1.13 -7.84 9.15
CA PRO A 163 2.20 -8.77 9.55
C PRO A 163 2.50 -9.84 8.50
N ASP A 164 1.56 -10.10 7.59
CA ASP A 164 1.71 -11.12 6.54
C ASP A 164 2.50 -10.62 5.31
N ARG A 165 3.16 -9.47 5.40
CA ARG A 165 4.03 -8.92 4.36
C ARG A 165 5.51 -9.18 4.68
N GLU A 166 6.35 -8.14 4.63
CA GLU A 166 7.79 -8.24 4.86
C GLU A 166 8.17 -8.86 6.21
N GLN A 167 7.37 -8.61 7.25
CA GLN A 167 7.61 -9.20 8.57
C GLN A 167 7.51 -10.72 8.52
N ARG A 168 6.54 -11.26 7.76
CA ARG A 168 6.41 -12.70 7.54
C ARG A 168 7.58 -13.27 6.74
N MET A 169 8.14 -12.50 5.78
CA MET A 169 9.33 -12.93 5.04
C MET A 169 10.53 -13.05 5.97
N PHE A 170 10.77 -12.08 6.85
CA PHE A 170 11.81 -12.19 7.88
C PHE A 170 11.60 -13.40 8.79
N ALA A 171 10.37 -13.62 9.24
CA ALA A 171 10.05 -14.79 10.09
C ALA A 171 10.29 -16.12 9.37
N ARG A 172 9.96 -16.24 8.06
CA ARG A 172 10.25 -17.44 7.26
C ARG A 172 11.74 -17.73 7.19
N LEU A 173 12.52 -16.71 6.86
CA LEU A 173 13.97 -16.83 6.73
C LEU A 173 14.63 -17.24 8.05
N LEU A 174 14.27 -16.57 9.14
CA LEU A 174 14.79 -16.88 10.49
C LEU A 174 14.40 -18.28 10.96
N ALA A 175 13.21 -18.76 10.59
CA ALA A 175 12.73 -20.10 10.92
C ALA A 175 13.26 -21.19 9.96
N GLY A 176 14.08 -20.86 8.96
CA GLY A 176 14.56 -21.81 7.94
C GLY A 176 13.45 -22.44 7.10
N ARG A 177 12.29 -21.79 7.03
CA ARG A 177 11.12 -22.30 6.30
C ARG A 177 11.35 -22.27 4.78
N PRO A 178 10.75 -23.22 4.03
CA PRO A 178 10.73 -23.13 2.58
C PRO A 178 10.07 -21.84 2.12
N ILE A 179 10.65 -21.19 1.11
CA ILE A 179 10.12 -19.96 0.52
C ILE A 179 9.58 -20.31 -0.87
N LEU A 180 8.27 -20.17 -1.00
CA LEU A 180 7.55 -20.57 -2.20
C LEU A 180 7.67 -19.46 -3.25
N ILE A 181 8.22 -19.81 -4.40
CA ILE A 181 8.42 -18.89 -5.53
C ILE A 181 7.51 -19.33 -6.68
N PRO A 182 6.56 -18.50 -7.14
CA PRO A 182 5.66 -18.86 -8.24
C PRO A 182 6.41 -19.04 -9.57
N GLY A 183 6.14 -20.13 -10.27
CA GLY A 183 6.74 -20.40 -11.57
C GLY A 183 8.27 -20.45 -11.53
N ASP A 184 8.91 -19.74 -12.45
CA ASP A 184 10.37 -19.59 -12.54
C ASP A 184 10.94 -18.42 -11.72
N GLY A 185 10.09 -17.69 -11.01
CA GLY A 185 10.50 -16.56 -10.19
C GLY A 185 10.84 -15.26 -10.96
N SER A 186 10.67 -15.23 -12.27
CA SER A 186 11.07 -14.09 -13.13
C SER A 186 10.10 -12.89 -13.09
N THR A 187 8.90 -13.07 -12.54
CA THR A 187 7.87 -12.01 -12.51
C THR A 187 8.36 -10.78 -11.73
N LEU A 188 8.28 -9.62 -12.38
CA LEU A 188 8.75 -8.36 -11.80
C LEU A 188 7.69 -7.71 -10.90
N ALA A 189 8.17 -7.14 -9.81
CA ALA A 189 7.39 -6.33 -8.89
C ALA A 189 8.19 -5.11 -8.41
N GLN A 190 7.52 -4.22 -7.69
CA GLN A 190 8.08 -3.00 -7.15
C GLN A 190 7.36 -2.63 -5.86
N VAL A 191 8.09 -2.15 -4.87
CA VAL A 191 7.53 -1.69 -3.60
C VAL A 191 8.15 -0.36 -3.21
N GLY A 192 7.42 0.47 -2.47
CA GLY A 192 7.92 1.74 -1.95
C GLY A 192 8.24 1.66 -0.45
N HIS A 193 9.37 2.25 -0.05
CA HIS A 193 9.68 2.41 1.37
C HIS A 193 8.81 3.51 1.99
N VAL A 194 8.26 3.25 3.17
CA VAL A 194 7.28 4.14 3.83
C VAL A 194 7.81 5.55 4.08
N GLU A 195 9.10 5.70 4.41
CA GLU A 195 9.70 7.02 4.65
C GLU A 195 9.95 7.78 3.35
N ASP A 196 10.35 7.10 2.26
CA ASP A 196 10.45 7.71 0.95
C ASP A 196 9.09 8.23 0.46
N GLN A 197 8.03 7.48 0.75
CA GLN A 197 6.67 7.90 0.40
C GLN A 197 6.22 9.10 1.22
N ALA A 198 6.51 9.12 2.53
CA ALA A 198 6.23 10.26 3.38
C ALA A 198 6.93 11.54 2.89
N ARG A 199 8.20 11.41 2.48
CA ARG A 199 8.98 12.51 1.91
C ARG A 199 8.40 13.00 0.58
N ALA A 200 7.96 12.09 -0.31
CA ALA A 200 7.30 12.46 -1.55
C ALA A 200 6.01 13.27 -1.30
N LEU A 201 5.16 12.81 -0.41
CA LEU A 201 3.93 13.50 -0.05
C LEU A 201 4.21 14.91 0.49
N ARG A 202 5.25 15.08 1.33
CA ARG A 202 5.67 16.41 1.80
C ARG A 202 6.17 17.30 0.64
N MET A 203 6.95 16.75 -0.30
CA MET A 203 7.51 17.51 -1.42
C MET A 203 6.45 17.93 -2.46
N LEU A 204 5.32 17.25 -2.54
CA LEU A 204 4.16 17.67 -3.35
C LEU A 204 3.44 18.90 -2.77
N ALA A 205 3.67 19.25 -1.50
CA ALA A 205 2.91 20.28 -0.79
C ALA A 205 2.98 21.64 -1.49
N GLN A 206 1.81 22.25 -1.65
CA GLN A 206 1.63 23.60 -2.22
C GLN A 206 2.34 23.85 -3.57
N ASN A 207 2.53 22.80 -4.36
CA ASN A 207 3.03 22.93 -5.72
C ASN A 207 1.87 23.04 -6.72
N PRO A 208 1.57 24.23 -7.30
CA PRO A 208 0.43 24.41 -8.19
C PRO A 208 0.49 23.57 -9.47
N ARG A 209 1.69 23.11 -9.87
CA ARG A 209 1.85 22.22 -11.03
C ARG A 209 1.17 20.87 -10.81
N THR A 210 0.93 20.49 -9.55
CA THR A 210 0.39 19.17 -9.20
C THR A 210 -1.14 19.15 -9.13
N PHE A 211 -1.80 20.32 -9.12
CA PHE A 211 -3.24 20.40 -8.96
C PHE A 211 -3.98 19.78 -10.16
N GLY A 212 -4.96 18.94 -9.89
CA GLY A 212 -5.72 18.19 -10.89
C GLY A 212 -4.96 17.02 -11.52
N ARG A 213 -3.77 16.71 -11.04
CA ARG A 213 -2.89 15.67 -11.61
C ARG A 213 -2.72 14.47 -10.70
N ARG A 214 -2.31 13.35 -11.31
CA ARG A 214 -1.99 12.09 -10.66
C ARG A 214 -0.48 11.91 -10.63
N TYR A 215 0.05 11.34 -9.52
CA TYR A 215 1.46 11.04 -9.33
C TYR A 215 1.63 9.64 -8.76
N ASN A 216 2.17 8.72 -9.54
CA ASN A 216 2.55 7.41 -9.03
C ASN A 216 3.63 7.55 -7.97
N LEU A 217 3.50 6.76 -6.92
CA LEU A 217 4.46 6.76 -5.83
C LEU A 217 4.85 5.34 -5.42
N THR A 218 6.12 5.01 -5.66
CA THR A 218 6.70 3.69 -5.40
C THR A 218 8.22 3.82 -5.19
N GLY A 219 8.95 2.70 -5.03
CA GLY A 219 10.41 2.69 -5.01
C GLY A 219 11.02 2.77 -6.41
N ALA A 220 12.33 3.00 -6.49
CA ALA A 220 13.05 3.13 -7.77
C ALA A 220 13.39 1.78 -8.41
N HIS A 221 13.50 0.72 -7.62
CA HIS A 221 14.04 -0.56 -8.08
C HIS A 221 12.94 -1.57 -8.39
N TYR A 222 13.12 -2.25 -9.50
CA TYR A 222 12.37 -3.44 -9.86
C TYR A 222 13.13 -4.67 -9.38
N PHE A 223 12.42 -5.69 -8.98
CA PHE A 223 12.99 -6.98 -8.61
C PHE A 223 12.11 -8.10 -9.13
N SER A 224 12.72 -9.24 -9.45
CA SER A 224 11.97 -10.46 -9.73
C SER A 224 11.46 -11.08 -8.41
N ALA A 225 10.50 -11.98 -8.50
CA ALA A 225 10.03 -12.73 -7.34
C ALA A 225 11.19 -13.44 -6.62
N GLU A 226 12.11 -14.03 -7.38
CA GLU A 226 13.32 -14.65 -6.83
C GLU A 226 14.26 -13.61 -6.21
N GLY A 227 14.54 -12.49 -6.92
CA GLY A 227 15.42 -11.41 -6.44
C GLY A 227 14.91 -10.73 -5.16
N TYR A 228 13.58 -10.69 -4.95
CA TYR A 228 13.00 -10.26 -3.69
C TYR A 228 13.47 -11.15 -2.54
N VAL A 229 13.36 -12.47 -2.71
CA VAL A 229 13.78 -13.46 -1.71
C VAL A 229 15.27 -13.34 -1.42
N ASP A 230 16.10 -13.25 -2.46
CA ASP A 230 17.56 -13.15 -2.33
C ASP A 230 18.00 -11.90 -1.55
N THR A 231 17.34 -10.77 -1.83
CA THR A 231 17.62 -9.52 -1.10
C THR A 231 17.29 -9.64 0.38
N PHE A 232 16.12 -10.20 0.72
CA PHE A 232 15.75 -10.40 2.11
C PHE A 232 16.67 -11.41 2.81
N ALA A 233 17.04 -12.50 2.14
CA ALA A 233 17.94 -13.52 2.67
C ALA A 233 19.34 -12.95 2.93
N ALA A 234 19.88 -12.15 2.02
CA ALA A 234 21.16 -11.47 2.18
C ALA A 234 21.17 -10.54 3.40
N VAL A 235 20.10 -9.75 3.60
CA VAL A 235 19.97 -8.84 4.75
C VAL A 235 19.85 -9.59 6.08
N VAL A 236 19.09 -10.69 6.08
CA VAL A 236 18.96 -11.54 7.29
C VAL A 236 20.24 -12.33 7.58
N GLY A 237 21.08 -12.55 6.56
CA GLY A 237 22.33 -13.30 6.67
C GLY A 237 22.14 -14.81 6.64
N VAL A 238 21.14 -15.31 5.88
CA VAL A 238 20.83 -16.75 5.77
C VAL A 238 20.74 -17.19 4.31
N ALA A 239 21.01 -18.47 4.05
CA ALA A 239 20.73 -19.08 2.75
C ALA A 239 19.25 -19.43 2.66
N PRO A 240 18.49 -18.93 1.66
CA PRO A 240 17.07 -19.20 1.54
C PRO A 240 16.82 -20.62 1.02
N ASN A 241 15.87 -21.33 1.61
CA ASN A 241 15.37 -22.61 1.10
C ASN A 241 14.28 -22.31 0.05
N LYS A 242 14.67 -22.09 -1.20
CA LYS A 242 13.76 -21.74 -2.30
C LYS A 242 13.04 -22.97 -2.86
N VAL A 243 11.73 -22.90 -3.00
CA VAL A 243 10.90 -23.91 -3.66
C VAL A 243 10.08 -23.25 -4.76
N PHE A 244 10.39 -23.60 -6.02
CA PHE A 244 9.67 -23.11 -7.18
C PHE A 244 8.38 -23.90 -7.35
N ILE A 245 7.25 -23.20 -7.38
CA ILE A 245 5.92 -23.79 -7.50
C ILE A 245 5.58 -23.95 -9.00
N PRO A 246 5.28 -25.16 -9.48
CA PRO A 246 4.99 -25.39 -10.91
C PRO A 246 3.94 -24.45 -11.47
N ALA A 247 4.18 -23.91 -12.67
CA ALA A 247 3.29 -22.96 -13.34
C ALA A 247 1.85 -23.49 -13.47
N GLY A 248 1.68 -24.75 -13.85
CA GLY A 248 0.36 -25.38 -13.95
C GLY A 248 -0.37 -25.43 -12.60
N LEU A 249 0.34 -25.72 -11.50
CA LEU A 249 -0.24 -25.68 -10.17
C LEU A 249 -0.66 -24.26 -9.78
N MET A 250 0.18 -23.26 -10.10
CA MET A 250 -0.19 -21.85 -9.85
C MET A 250 -1.45 -21.46 -10.63
N ASP A 251 -1.58 -21.88 -11.89
CA ASP A 251 -2.77 -21.65 -12.70
C ASP A 251 -4.01 -22.34 -12.12
N ASP A 252 -3.88 -23.57 -11.64
CA ASP A 252 -4.95 -24.31 -10.99
C ASP A 252 -5.43 -23.64 -9.69
N LEU A 253 -4.48 -23.18 -8.88
CA LEU A 253 -4.77 -22.48 -7.64
C LEU A 253 -5.44 -21.12 -7.88
N TYR A 254 -4.95 -20.33 -8.85
CA TYR A 254 -5.53 -19.03 -9.20
C TYR A 254 -6.90 -19.16 -9.86
N ALA A 255 -7.13 -20.19 -10.66
CA ALA A 255 -8.43 -20.48 -11.28
C ALA A 255 -9.44 -21.07 -10.27
N GLY A 256 -8.99 -21.49 -9.08
CA GLY A 256 -9.84 -22.17 -8.10
C GLY A 256 -10.21 -23.61 -8.52
N ARG A 257 -9.43 -24.22 -9.43
CA ARG A 257 -9.56 -25.65 -9.74
C ARG A 257 -9.08 -26.50 -8.57
N VAL A 258 -8.01 -26.05 -7.92
CA VAL A 258 -7.53 -26.59 -6.65
C VAL A 258 -7.80 -25.58 -5.55
N LEU A 259 -8.49 -25.99 -4.48
CA LEU A 259 -8.78 -25.16 -3.31
C LEU A 259 -7.93 -25.61 -2.12
N LEU A 260 -7.30 -24.64 -1.46
CA LEU A 260 -6.60 -24.84 -0.20
C LEU A 260 -7.64 -24.91 0.93
N ALA A 261 -7.43 -25.80 1.88
CA ALA A 261 -8.21 -25.78 3.12
C ALA A 261 -7.97 -24.44 3.83
N ARG A 262 -9.01 -23.91 4.50
CA ARG A 262 -8.95 -22.60 5.17
C ARG A 262 -7.67 -22.48 6.00
N ALA A 263 -6.75 -21.63 5.52
CA ALA A 263 -5.73 -21.08 6.38
C ALA A 263 -6.40 -20.10 7.35
N ALA A 264 -5.97 -20.08 8.60
CA ALA A 264 -6.39 -19.05 9.53
C ALA A 264 -5.82 -17.71 9.02
N VAL A 265 -6.61 -17.01 8.23
CA VAL A 265 -6.29 -15.65 7.80
C VAL A 265 -6.44 -14.78 9.03
N ASN A 266 -5.39 -14.04 9.39
CA ASN A 266 -5.49 -13.02 10.42
C ASN A 266 -6.66 -12.09 10.09
N ALA A 267 -7.66 -12.09 10.97
CA ALA A 267 -9.06 -11.73 10.77
C ALA A 267 -9.36 -10.25 10.43
N LYS A 268 -8.41 -9.51 9.87
CA LYS A 268 -8.66 -8.11 9.46
C LYS A 268 -9.13 -7.96 8.02
N VAL A 269 -9.06 -9.02 7.22
CA VAL A 269 -9.70 -9.05 5.89
C VAL A 269 -11.06 -9.71 6.07
N ASP A 270 -12.08 -8.90 6.27
CA ASP A 270 -13.47 -9.34 6.41
C ASP A 270 -14.01 -9.79 5.03
N ILE A 271 -13.65 -11.01 4.64
CA ILE A 271 -14.23 -11.66 3.46
C ILE A 271 -15.49 -12.37 3.92
N ARG A 272 -16.62 -11.68 3.87
CA ARG A 272 -17.94 -12.16 4.35
C ARG A 272 -18.66 -13.11 3.41
N SER A 273 -18.01 -13.64 2.40
CA SER A 273 -18.70 -14.56 1.49
C SER A 273 -18.50 -16.01 1.92
N LYS A 274 -19.59 -16.72 2.13
CA LYS A 274 -19.64 -18.19 2.33
C LYS A 274 -19.64 -18.94 0.99
N GLU A 275 -19.62 -18.22 -0.12
CA GLU A 275 -19.70 -18.78 -1.46
C GLU A 275 -18.31 -19.15 -2.00
N ARG A 276 -18.27 -20.16 -2.89
CA ARG A 276 -17.03 -20.62 -3.56
C ARG A 276 -16.24 -19.48 -4.21
N ALA A 277 -16.92 -18.46 -4.74
CA ALA A 277 -16.28 -17.28 -5.30
C ALA A 277 -15.44 -16.51 -4.26
N GLY A 278 -15.95 -16.37 -3.02
CA GLY A 278 -15.22 -15.75 -1.92
C GLY A 278 -14.01 -16.56 -1.48
N GLU A 279 -14.10 -17.88 -1.49
CA GLU A 279 -12.97 -18.77 -1.20
C GLU A 279 -11.85 -18.61 -2.23
N ILE A 280 -12.20 -18.55 -3.51
CA ILE A 280 -11.22 -18.32 -4.60
C ILE A 280 -10.55 -16.95 -4.46
N ILE A 281 -11.31 -15.89 -4.15
CA ILE A 281 -10.76 -14.54 -3.94
C ILE A 281 -9.80 -14.54 -2.75
N GLN A 282 -10.16 -15.16 -1.65
CA GLN A 282 -9.31 -15.28 -0.46
C GLN A 282 -8.02 -16.05 -0.77
N GLN A 283 -8.13 -17.17 -1.48
CA GLN A 283 -6.98 -17.96 -1.90
C GLN A 283 -6.04 -17.17 -2.79
N ARG A 284 -6.56 -16.44 -3.79
CA ARG A 284 -5.75 -15.56 -4.65
C ARG A 284 -5.01 -14.49 -3.85
N PHE A 285 -5.68 -13.91 -2.85
CA PHE A 285 -5.03 -12.95 -1.95
C PHE A 285 -3.86 -13.58 -1.20
N LEU A 286 -4.03 -14.77 -0.60
CA LEU A 286 -2.95 -15.49 0.06
C LEU A 286 -1.79 -15.80 -0.88
N LEU A 287 -2.07 -16.32 -2.08
CA LEU A 287 -1.06 -16.64 -3.07
C LEU A 287 -0.24 -15.41 -3.50
N THR A 288 -0.85 -14.23 -3.49
CA THR A 288 -0.14 -12.97 -3.74
C THR A 288 0.90 -12.68 -2.67
N MET A 289 0.66 -13.10 -1.44
CA MET A 289 1.58 -12.88 -0.32
C MET A 289 2.81 -13.80 -0.35
N LEU A 290 2.90 -14.76 -1.28
CA LEU A 290 4.10 -15.62 -1.43
C LEU A 290 5.36 -14.77 -1.63
N VAL A 291 5.26 -13.78 -2.50
CA VAL A 291 6.37 -12.87 -2.84
C VAL A 291 5.93 -11.40 -2.89
N GLN A 292 5.08 -10.98 -1.98
CA GLN A 292 4.66 -9.58 -1.83
C GLN A 292 4.10 -8.93 -3.10
N ARG A 293 3.37 -9.68 -3.93
CA ARG A 293 2.80 -9.17 -5.17
C ARG A 293 1.62 -8.24 -4.90
N ILE A 294 1.46 -7.27 -5.79
CA ILE A 294 0.38 -6.28 -5.75
C ILE A 294 -0.85 -6.80 -6.51
N ALA A 295 -2.03 -6.42 -6.05
CA ALA A 295 -3.30 -6.51 -6.79
C ALA A 295 -3.56 -7.88 -7.45
N PRO A 296 -3.71 -8.95 -6.68
CA PRO A 296 -3.86 -10.32 -7.19
C PRO A 296 -5.14 -10.55 -8.02
N HIS A 297 -6.10 -9.66 -7.89
CA HIS A 297 -7.38 -9.70 -8.59
C HIS A 297 -7.32 -9.07 -9.99
N LEU A 298 -6.35 -8.18 -10.24
CA LEU A 298 -6.10 -7.55 -11.55
C LEU A 298 -4.97 -8.22 -12.32
N HIS A 299 -4.00 -8.75 -11.61
CA HIS A 299 -2.79 -9.31 -12.18
C HIS A 299 -2.68 -10.79 -11.85
N HIS A 300 -2.46 -11.59 -12.86
CA HIS A 300 -2.16 -13.00 -12.67
C HIS A 300 -0.80 -13.19 -11.99
N TRP A 301 -0.56 -14.33 -11.36
CA TRP A 301 0.68 -14.62 -10.62
C TRP A 301 1.96 -14.42 -11.46
N ASN A 302 1.89 -14.58 -12.78
CA ASN A 302 2.99 -14.43 -13.73
C ASN A 302 2.98 -13.08 -14.48
N LYS A 303 2.18 -12.09 -14.07
CA LYS A 303 2.15 -10.77 -14.68
C LYS A 303 3.03 -9.78 -13.88
N SER A 304 4.02 -9.22 -14.57
CA SER A 304 4.86 -8.17 -14.01
C SER A 304 4.10 -6.87 -13.81
N VAL A 305 4.36 -6.17 -12.71
CA VAL A 305 3.72 -4.89 -12.38
C VAL A 305 4.77 -3.93 -11.83
N VAL A 306 5.08 -2.90 -12.61
CA VAL A 306 6.00 -1.83 -12.21
C VAL A 306 5.46 -0.47 -12.68
N PHE A 307 5.75 0.60 -11.95
CA PHE A 307 5.19 1.93 -12.17
C PHE A 307 6.31 2.95 -12.41
N GLY A 308 6.07 3.88 -13.35
CA GLY A 308 6.93 5.04 -13.56
C GLY A 308 6.69 6.11 -12.49
N VAL A 309 7.75 6.78 -12.07
CA VAL A 309 7.74 7.91 -11.12
C VAL A 309 8.36 9.18 -11.73
N ASP A 310 8.51 9.21 -13.05
CA ASP A 310 9.19 10.31 -13.74
C ASP A 310 8.47 11.64 -13.54
N ARG A 311 7.15 11.64 -13.61
CA ARG A 311 6.34 12.84 -13.38
C ARG A 311 6.56 13.44 -12.00
N LEU A 312 6.62 12.60 -10.97
CA LEU A 312 6.90 13.04 -9.60
C LEU A 312 8.30 13.63 -9.47
N ARG A 313 9.28 13.01 -10.14
CA ARG A 313 10.66 13.53 -10.20
C ARG A 313 10.73 14.89 -10.89
N GLU A 314 10.04 15.05 -12.03
CA GLU A 314 10.07 16.28 -12.82
C GLU A 314 9.36 17.45 -12.15
N ASP A 315 8.17 17.21 -11.59
CA ASP A 315 7.34 18.28 -11.03
C ASP A 315 7.68 18.64 -9.58
N ALA A 316 8.14 17.66 -8.78
CA ALA A 316 8.44 17.85 -7.36
C ALA A 316 9.92 17.67 -6.99
N GLY A 317 10.78 17.28 -7.93
CA GLY A 317 12.20 17.03 -7.67
C GLY A 317 12.46 15.81 -6.78
N TRP A 318 11.44 14.96 -6.56
CA TRP A 318 11.55 13.82 -5.69
C TRP A 318 12.25 12.63 -6.38
N LYS A 319 13.07 11.95 -5.61
CA LYS A 319 13.63 10.64 -5.94
C LYS A 319 13.75 9.79 -4.68
N PRO A 320 13.58 8.46 -4.76
CA PRO A 320 13.81 7.59 -3.61
C PRO A 320 15.23 7.75 -3.06
N GLU A 321 15.36 7.73 -1.74
CA GLU A 321 16.65 7.70 -1.06
C GLU A 321 17.09 6.27 -0.74
N PHE A 322 16.13 5.38 -0.53
CA PHE A 322 16.41 3.97 -0.28
C PHE A 322 16.56 3.20 -1.58
N SER A 323 17.69 2.50 -1.75
CA SER A 323 17.75 1.33 -2.63
C SER A 323 16.90 0.20 -2.03
N PHE A 324 16.51 -0.80 -2.84
CA PHE A 324 15.70 -1.89 -2.30
C PHE A 324 16.42 -2.66 -1.19
N PRO A 325 17.72 -3.04 -1.30
CA PRO A 325 18.45 -3.63 -0.19
C PRO A 325 18.50 -2.76 1.07
N ALA A 326 18.80 -1.45 0.93
CA ALA A 326 18.83 -0.53 2.06
C ALA A 326 17.48 -0.38 2.76
N ALA A 327 16.38 -0.39 1.99
CA ALA A 327 15.02 -0.37 2.52
C ALA A 327 14.68 -1.65 3.31
N VAL A 328 15.12 -2.81 2.82
CA VAL A 328 14.96 -4.10 3.53
C VAL A 328 15.79 -4.11 4.80
N GLU A 329 17.05 -3.66 4.75
CA GLU A 329 17.94 -3.56 5.91
C GLU A 329 17.35 -2.65 7.01
N HIS A 330 16.90 -1.44 6.63
CA HIS A 330 16.26 -0.50 7.56
C HIS A 330 15.01 -1.11 8.21
N THR A 331 14.19 -1.80 7.42
CA THR A 331 12.98 -2.47 7.91
C THR A 331 13.30 -3.65 8.83
N TYR A 332 14.35 -4.42 8.51
CA TYR A 332 14.81 -5.54 9.34
C TYR A 332 15.40 -5.05 10.67
N ALA A 333 16.18 -3.96 10.68
CA ALA A 333 16.67 -3.35 11.90
C ALA A 333 15.51 -2.93 12.84
N TRP A 334 14.47 -2.31 12.28
CA TRP A 334 13.25 -2.02 13.04
C TRP A 334 12.56 -3.29 13.54
N PHE A 335 12.36 -4.31 12.69
CA PHE A 335 11.76 -5.59 13.05
C PHE A 335 12.47 -6.23 14.25
N ARG A 336 13.81 -6.19 14.23
CA ARG A 336 14.65 -6.66 15.34
C ARG A 336 14.48 -5.81 16.59
N SER A 337 14.51 -4.50 16.49
CA SER A 337 14.39 -3.58 17.62
C SER A 337 13.05 -3.67 18.36
N GLN A 338 11.99 -4.11 17.66
CA GLN A 338 10.67 -4.33 18.24
C GLN A 338 10.50 -5.73 18.87
N GLY A 339 11.54 -6.57 18.88
CA GLY A 339 11.47 -7.96 19.37
C GLY A 339 10.55 -8.86 18.53
N LEU A 340 10.18 -8.45 17.32
CA LEU A 340 9.25 -9.21 16.46
C LEU A 340 9.87 -10.52 15.98
N HIS A 341 11.19 -10.60 15.89
CA HIS A 341 11.92 -11.83 15.53
C HIS A 341 11.73 -12.98 16.54
N GLU A 342 11.32 -12.67 17.76
CA GLU A 342 11.03 -13.66 18.82
C GLU A 342 9.52 -13.81 19.06
N SER A 343 8.78 -12.71 18.93
CA SER A 343 7.38 -12.64 19.34
C SER A 343 6.38 -12.92 18.19
N LEU A 344 6.77 -12.71 16.92
CA LEU A 344 5.87 -12.89 15.79
C LEU A 344 5.63 -14.37 15.53
N LYS A 345 4.40 -14.82 15.82
CA LYS A 345 3.94 -16.17 15.48
C LYS A 345 3.20 -16.15 14.15
N CYS A 346 3.66 -17.01 13.23
CA CYS A 346 3.03 -17.17 11.92
C CYS A 346 2.34 -18.53 11.82
N ASP A 347 1.14 -18.53 11.25
CA ASP A 347 0.51 -19.78 10.80
C ASP A 347 1.04 -20.11 9.39
N TRP A 348 1.65 -21.26 9.22
CA TRP A 348 2.26 -21.74 7.98
C TRP A 348 1.38 -22.74 7.23
N SER A 349 0.20 -23.05 7.73
CA SER A 349 -0.64 -24.16 7.25
C SER A 349 -0.97 -24.08 5.77
N TRP A 350 -1.23 -22.87 5.24
CA TRP A 350 -1.53 -22.70 3.81
C TRP A 350 -0.28 -22.89 2.92
N GLU A 351 0.88 -22.48 3.39
CA GLU A 351 2.18 -22.70 2.70
C GLU A 351 2.52 -24.18 2.65
N ASP A 352 2.32 -24.89 3.76
CA ASP A 352 2.55 -26.33 3.85
C ASP A 352 1.62 -27.11 2.90
N GLN A 353 0.37 -26.67 2.72
CA GLN A 353 -0.54 -27.24 1.73
C GLN A 353 -0.03 -27.04 0.30
N VAL A 354 0.42 -25.82 -0.06
CA VAL A 354 0.98 -25.56 -1.39
C VAL A 354 2.24 -26.39 -1.64
N LEU A 355 3.11 -26.52 -0.63
CA LEU A 355 4.30 -27.35 -0.72
C LEU A 355 3.97 -28.84 -0.94
N ALA A 356 2.96 -29.36 -0.22
CA ALA A 356 2.53 -30.76 -0.42
C ALA A 356 1.99 -30.97 -1.83
N LEU A 357 1.13 -30.07 -2.32
CA LEU A 357 0.60 -30.12 -3.68
C LEU A 357 1.72 -30.05 -4.73
N ALA A 358 2.71 -29.19 -4.53
CA ALA A 358 3.81 -29.00 -5.49
C ALA A 358 4.70 -30.25 -5.62
N ARG A 359 4.86 -31.04 -4.55
CA ARG A 359 5.62 -32.30 -4.58
C ARG A 359 4.92 -33.38 -5.44
N ASP A 360 3.60 -33.41 -5.39
CA ASP A 360 2.79 -34.44 -6.05
C ASP A 360 2.27 -33.99 -7.43
N TYR A 361 2.54 -32.74 -7.80
CA TYR A 361 2.04 -32.17 -9.07
C TYR A 361 2.78 -32.80 -10.26
N LYS A 362 2.05 -33.63 -11.00
CA LYS A 362 2.55 -34.20 -12.25
C LYS A 362 2.20 -33.28 -13.42
N HIS A 363 3.20 -32.94 -14.21
CA HIS A 363 3.09 -32.15 -15.44
C HIS A 363 2.24 -32.86 -16.50
#